data_ab9c9b814d7c21934019bbb44bdabb94
#
_entry.id   ab9c9b814d7c21934019bbb44bdabb94
#
_cell.length_a   1.000
_cell.length_b   1.000
_cell.length_c   1.000
_cell.angle_alpha   90.00
_cell.angle_beta   90.00
_cell.angle_gamma   90.00
#
_symmetry.space_group_name_H-M   'P 1'
#
loop_
_entity.id
_entity.type
_entity.pdbx_description
1 polymer ?
#
loop_
_entity_poly.entity_id
_entity_poly.type
_entity_poly.pdbx_seq_one_letter_code
_entity_poly.pdbx_strand_id
1 'polypeptide(L)'
;NCNLTSLIPNVSLKMGIDVGVDVSKLTLMSHFIDDLGNNLHNERAPYVGRTAFSHKGGMHVNAVQKLASSYEHITPETVGNSQVILISELSGQSNVLMKAKELGHDLEKGGAETKEILSRLKELEKEGYEFEAAEGSFELLIRKAVDSYKPLFVLHEYHCSTRRHPDTHFETCEATVKLEVDGEPAYTVEEGEGPVNALDGALRKALEPFYPEISSVELCDFKV
;
A
#
# COMPACT_ATOMS: atom_id res chain seq x y z
N ASN A 1 28.33 11.38 -11.92
CA ASN A 1 28.10 11.89 -10.57
C ASN A 1 28.02 10.73 -9.59
N CYS A 2 28.58 10.91 -8.38
CA CYS A 2 28.50 9.90 -7.35
C CYS A 2 27.15 9.98 -6.63
N ASN A 3 26.54 8.82 -6.38
CA ASN A 3 25.31 8.76 -5.62
C ASN A 3 25.62 8.92 -4.12
N LEU A 4 25.24 10.08 -3.56
CA LEU A 4 25.49 10.41 -2.14
C LEU A 4 24.71 9.51 -1.18
N THR A 5 23.51 9.03 -1.57
CA THR A 5 22.72 8.13 -0.72
C THR A 5 23.37 6.76 -0.52
N SER A 6 24.30 6.37 -1.38
CA SER A 6 25.13 5.19 -1.21
C SER A 6 26.51 5.52 -0.59
N LEU A 7 27.12 6.63 -1.00
CA LEU A 7 28.47 7.00 -0.54
C LEU A 7 28.48 7.32 0.96
N ILE A 8 27.59 8.19 1.42
CA ILE A 8 27.52 8.66 2.80
C ILE A 8 27.44 7.49 3.80
N PRO A 9 26.45 6.57 3.69
CA PRO A 9 26.34 5.47 4.65
C PRO A 9 27.52 4.48 4.56
N ASN A 10 28.10 4.27 3.38
CA ASN A 10 29.28 3.42 3.27
C ASN A 10 30.48 4.04 4.01
N VAL A 11 30.74 5.32 3.83
CA VAL A 11 31.85 6.01 4.51
C VAL A 11 31.61 6.10 6.01
N SER A 12 30.38 6.50 6.40
CA SER A 12 30.03 6.68 7.82
C SER A 12 29.89 5.35 8.56
N LEU A 13 29.02 4.46 8.07
CA LEU A 13 28.61 3.27 8.82
C LEU A 13 29.51 2.05 8.59
N LYS A 14 30.16 1.94 7.42
CA LYS A 14 31.04 0.80 7.12
C LYS A 14 32.51 1.10 7.34
N MET A 15 32.94 2.33 7.04
CA MET A 15 34.34 2.74 7.23
C MET A 15 34.57 3.45 8.57
N GLY A 16 33.51 3.84 9.28
CA GLY A 16 33.61 4.52 10.58
C GLY A 16 34.16 5.94 10.51
N ILE A 17 34.05 6.60 9.34
CA ILE A 17 34.54 7.96 9.14
C ILE A 17 33.35 8.92 9.30
N ASP A 18 33.45 9.85 10.24
CA ASP A 18 32.45 10.88 10.40
C ASP A 18 32.41 11.79 9.17
N VAL A 19 31.26 11.86 8.53
CA VAL A 19 31.02 12.68 7.33
C VAL A 19 30.29 13.99 7.64
N GLY A 20 30.03 14.28 8.94
CA GLY A 20 29.43 15.53 9.40
C GLY A 20 27.95 15.70 9.00
N VAL A 21 27.24 14.63 8.66
CA VAL A 21 25.80 14.65 8.31
C VAL A 21 25.02 13.66 9.15
N ASP A 22 23.76 14.02 9.42
CA ASP A 22 22.81 13.14 10.12
C ASP A 22 22.29 12.06 9.16
N VAL A 23 22.87 10.87 9.25
CA VAL A 23 22.55 9.74 8.36
C VAL A 23 21.11 9.26 8.56
N SER A 24 20.51 9.50 9.73
CA SER A 24 19.13 9.09 10.02
C SER A 24 18.09 9.81 9.16
N LYS A 25 18.46 10.91 8.51
CA LYS A 25 17.60 11.67 7.61
C LYS A 25 17.79 11.33 6.13
N LEU A 26 18.64 10.35 5.83
CA LEU A 26 19.06 10.08 4.45
C LEU A 26 17.91 9.66 3.55
N THR A 27 17.03 8.79 4.02
CA THR A 27 15.85 8.32 3.27
C THR A 27 14.89 9.49 3.00
N LEU A 28 14.56 10.28 4.04
CA LEU A 28 13.69 11.45 3.90
C LEU A 28 14.26 12.45 2.88
N MET A 29 15.56 12.73 2.95
CA MET A 29 16.21 13.67 2.03
C MET A 29 16.26 13.13 0.60
N SER A 30 16.43 11.81 0.41
CA SER A 30 16.39 11.19 -0.92
C SER A 30 15.01 11.40 -1.57
N HIS A 31 13.94 11.09 -0.85
CA HIS A 31 12.57 11.27 -1.35
C HIS A 31 12.28 12.75 -1.62
N PHE A 32 12.65 13.64 -0.71
CA PHE A 32 12.45 15.09 -0.90
C PHE A 32 13.14 15.62 -2.16
N ILE A 33 14.36 15.17 -2.46
CA ILE A 33 15.08 15.58 -3.68
C ILE A 33 14.41 15.03 -4.94
N ASP A 34 13.94 13.77 -4.89
CA ASP A 34 13.21 13.18 -6.01
C ASP A 34 11.89 13.94 -6.27
N ASP A 35 11.15 14.28 -5.22
CA ASP A 35 9.91 15.08 -5.33
C ASP A 35 10.18 16.46 -5.92
N LEU A 36 11.21 17.17 -5.44
CA LEU A 36 11.61 18.46 -6.02
C LEU A 36 12.04 18.36 -7.49
N GLY A 37 12.68 17.25 -7.84
CA GLY A 37 13.12 16.97 -9.21
C GLY A 37 12.02 16.41 -10.12
N ASN A 38 10.82 16.16 -9.58
CA ASN A 38 9.75 15.42 -10.24
C ASN A 38 10.24 14.08 -10.81
N ASN A 39 11.09 13.39 -10.04
CA ASN A 39 11.62 12.07 -10.38
C ASN A 39 10.81 10.99 -9.65
N LEU A 40 10.72 9.82 -10.27
CA LEU A 40 10.19 8.64 -9.59
C LEU A 40 11.22 8.15 -8.56
N HIS A 41 10.76 7.84 -7.34
CA HIS A 41 11.60 7.22 -6.33
C HIS A 41 12.12 5.87 -6.82
N ASN A 42 13.40 5.63 -6.63
CA ASN A 42 13.98 4.32 -6.90
C ASN A 42 13.75 3.40 -5.69
N GLU A 43 12.66 2.62 -5.74
CA GLU A 43 12.27 1.68 -4.69
C GLU A 43 13.37 0.69 -4.29
N ARG A 44 14.34 0.42 -5.18
CA ARG A 44 15.44 -0.52 -4.97
C ARG A 44 16.78 0.16 -4.68
N ALA A 45 16.78 1.49 -4.50
CA ALA A 45 18.02 2.20 -4.20
C ALA A 45 18.65 1.67 -2.89
N PRO A 46 19.95 1.39 -2.86
CA PRO A 46 20.61 0.97 -1.63
C PRO A 46 20.39 1.98 -0.51
N TYR A 47 20.13 1.50 0.69
CA TYR A 47 19.84 2.24 1.93
C TYR A 47 18.52 2.99 1.97
N VAL A 48 18.14 3.71 0.91
CA VAL A 48 17.02 4.68 0.92
C VAL A 48 15.78 4.18 0.19
N GLY A 49 15.90 3.18 -0.68
CA GLY A 49 14.76 2.60 -1.38
C GLY A 49 13.83 1.86 -0.40
N ARG A 50 12.53 1.92 -0.63
CA ARG A 50 11.53 1.26 0.19
C ARG A 50 11.76 -0.24 0.34
N THR A 51 12.28 -0.89 -0.71
CA THR A 51 12.53 -2.34 -0.71
C THR A 51 13.97 -2.71 -0.30
N ALA A 52 14.80 -1.73 0.09
CA ALA A 52 16.18 -1.99 0.49
C ALA A 52 16.31 -2.92 1.72
N PHE A 53 15.29 -2.89 2.60
CA PHE A 53 15.19 -3.73 3.80
C PHE A 53 13.93 -4.60 3.78
N SER A 54 13.59 -5.10 2.59
CA SER A 54 12.40 -5.91 2.40
C SER A 54 12.70 -7.40 2.44
N HIS A 55 11.87 -8.15 3.14
CA HIS A 55 11.97 -9.60 3.27
C HIS A 55 10.68 -10.27 2.77
N LYS A 56 10.79 -11.15 1.77
CA LYS A 56 9.65 -11.85 1.15
C LYS A 56 9.60 -13.34 1.52
N GLY A 57 10.75 -13.99 1.60
CA GLY A 57 10.83 -15.43 1.87
C GLY A 57 10.58 -15.77 3.33
N GLY A 58 9.69 -16.75 3.61
CA GLY A 58 9.32 -17.14 4.97
C GLY A 58 10.50 -17.57 5.87
N MET A 59 11.56 -18.17 5.31
CA MET A 59 12.78 -18.48 6.05
C MET A 59 13.57 -17.22 6.44
N HIS A 60 13.67 -16.24 5.53
CA HIS A 60 14.33 -14.96 5.78
C HIS A 60 13.60 -14.19 6.87
N VAL A 61 12.28 -14.08 6.75
CA VAL A 61 11.43 -13.40 7.74
C VAL A 61 11.58 -14.04 9.12
N ASN A 62 11.55 -15.37 9.21
CA ASN A 62 11.74 -16.08 10.49
C ASN A 62 13.16 -15.87 11.08
N ALA A 63 14.19 -15.80 10.24
CA ALA A 63 15.56 -15.56 10.70
C ALA A 63 15.74 -14.12 11.18
N VAL A 64 15.23 -13.14 10.45
CA VAL A 64 15.28 -11.71 10.83
C VAL A 64 14.52 -11.45 12.13
N GLN A 65 13.37 -12.08 12.35
CA GLN A 65 12.65 -12.01 13.62
C GLN A 65 13.44 -12.49 14.83
N LYS A 66 14.29 -13.51 14.63
CA LYS A 66 15.14 -14.04 15.70
C LYS A 66 16.40 -13.21 15.89
N LEU A 67 16.99 -12.75 14.80
CA LEU A 67 18.21 -11.97 14.78
C LEU A 67 18.27 -11.14 13.49
N ALA A 68 17.92 -9.86 13.55
CA ALA A 68 17.86 -8.95 12.39
C ALA A 68 19.19 -8.94 11.63
N SER A 69 20.34 -8.89 12.34
CA SER A 69 21.68 -8.89 11.74
C SER A 69 22.04 -10.14 10.92
N SER A 70 21.18 -11.17 10.89
CA SER A 70 21.39 -12.35 10.05
C SER A 70 21.22 -12.05 8.55
N TYR A 71 20.40 -11.04 8.21
CA TYR A 71 20.12 -10.61 6.84
C TYR A 71 20.27 -9.11 6.61
N GLU A 72 20.24 -8.32 7.68
CA GLU A 72 20.39 -6.88 7.63
C GLU A 72 21.81 -6.47 8.05
N HIS A 73 22.51 -5.86 7.13
CA HIS A 73 23.90 -5.44 7.39
C HIS A 73 24.01 -4.14 8.21
N ILE A 74 22.90 -3.44 8.41
CA ILE A 74 22.68 -2.31 9.30
C ILE A 74 21.22 -2.32 9.75
N THR A 75 20.91 -1.64 10.84
CA THR A 75 19.55 -1.40 11.28
C THR A 75 18.90 -0.35 10.34
N PRO A 76 17.74 -0.61 9.74
CA PRO A 76 17.10 0.29 8.77
C PRO A 76 16.93 1.72 9.28
N GLU A 77 16.53 1.87 10.54
CA GLU A 77 16.31 3.16 11.19
C GLU A 77 17.56 4.05 11.26
N THR A 78 18.73 3.44 11.17
CA THR A 78 20.00 4.18 11.12
C THR A 78 20.08 5.13 9.92
N VAL A 79 19.41 4.80 8.82
CA VAL A 79 19.34 5.62 7.61
C VAL A 79 17.95 6.23 7.40
N GLY A 80 17.08 6.18 8.41
CA GLY A 80 15.71 6.69 8.35
C GLY A 80 14.78 5.84 7.49
N ASN A 81 15.13 4.57 7.25
CA ASN A 81 14.29 3.59 6.55
C ASN A 81 13.60 2.67 7.55
N SER A 82 12.82 1.72 7.09
CA SER A 82 12.15 0.73 7.90
C SER A 82 12.25 -0.67 7.29
N GLN A 83 12.15 -1.68 8.13
CA GLN A 83 11.99 -3.05 7.67
C GLN A 83 10.60 -3.24 7.06
N VAL A 84 10.52 -3.90 5.91
CA VAL A 84 9.27 -4.20 5.23
C VAL A 84 9.15 -5.71 5.00
N ILE A 85 8.02 -6.27 5.40
CA ILE A 85 7.71 -7.67 5.11
C ILE A 85 6.69 -7.71 4.00
N LEU A 86 7.10 -8.28 2.89
CA LEU A 86 6.26 -8.40 1.70
C LEU A 86 5.42 -9.66 1.79
N ILE A 87 4.13 -9.52 1.49
CA ILE A 87 3.18 -10.61 1.38
C ILE A 87 3.00 -10.95 -0.10
N SER A 88 3.09 -12.23 -0.44
CA SER A 88 2.86 -12.75 -1.79
C SER A 88 2.51 -14.23 -1.74
N GLU A 89 2.20 -14.82 -2.89
CA GLU A 89 1.93 -16.27 -3.03
C GLU A 89 3.05 -17.17 -2.44
N LEU A 90 4.30 -16.68 -2.45
CA LEU A 90 5.45 -17.36 -1.89
C LEU A 90 5.58 -17.14 -0.37
N SER A 91 4.70 -16.32 0.21
CA SER A 91 4.71 -16.06 1.65
C SER A 91 4.26 -17.31 2.40
N GLY A 92 5.09 -17.75 3.34
CA GLY A 92 4.72 -18.81 4.26
C GLY A 92 3.75 -18.33 5.33
N GLN A 93 3.20 -19.28 6.10
CA GLN A 93 2.30 -18.98 7.24
C GLN A 93 2.89 -17.93 8.20
N SER A 94 4.21 -17.93 8.40
CA SER A 94 4.88 -17.00 9.32
C SER A 94 4.72 -15.53 8.91
N ASN A 95 4.74 -15.22 7.60
CA ASN A 95 4.57 -13.85 7.11
C ASN A 95 3.13 -13.38 7.34
N VAL A 96 2.15 -14.24 7.02
CA VAL A 96 0.73 -13.95 7.24
C VAL A 96 0.45 -13.70 8.72
N LEU A 97 0.95 -14.57 9.60
CA LEU A 97 0.78 -14.43 11.06
C LEU A 97 1.39 -13.14 11.60
N MET A 98 2.58 -12.79 11.11
CA MET A 98 3.26 -11.58 11.55
C MET A 98 2.51 -10.33 11.10
N LYS A 99 2.11 -10.28 9.82
CA LYS A 99 1.37 -9.13 9.29
C LYS A 99 -0.02 -9.02 9.93
N ALA A 100 -0.69 -10.14 10.18
CA ALA A 100 -1.95 -10.16 10.93
C ALA A 100 -1.78 -9.57 12.33
N LYS A 101 -0.70 -9.93 13.03
CA LYS A 101 -0.39 -9.40 14.36
C LYS A 101 -0.08 -7.89 14.34
N GLU A 102 0.65 -7.40 13.34
CA GLU A 102 0.88 -5.95 13.13
C GLU A 102 -0.45 -5.19 12.97
N LEU A 103 -1.43 -5.82 12.30
CA LEU A 103 -2.77 -5.28 12.08
C LEU A 103 -3.73 -5.54 13.27
N GLY A 104 -3.23 -6.11 14.37
CA GLY A 104 -4.01 -6.35 15.59
C GLY A 104 -4.84 -7.64 15.60
N HIS A 105 -4.57 -8.57 14.67
CA HIS A 105 -5.25 -9.86 14.58
C HIS A 105 -4.34 -11.00 15.05
N ASP A 106 -4.76 -11.73 16.09
CA ASP A 106 -4.06 -12.91 16.57
C ASP A 106 -4.57 -14.16 15.83
N LEU A 107 -3.76 -14.68 14.91
CA LEU A 107 -4.03 -15.90 14.16
C LEU A 107 -3.17 -17.07 14.68
N GLU A 108 -3.74 -18.27 14.74
CA GLU A 108 -3.00 -19.47 15.12
C GLU A 108 -2.23 -20.07 13.93
N LYS A 109 -0.98 -20.48 14.19
CA LYS A 109 -0.17 -21.18 13.20
C LYS A 109 -0.81 -22.52 12.82
N GLY A 110 -1.15 -22.68 11.53
CA GLY A 110 -1.81 -23.89 11.03
C GLY A 110 -3.31 -23.92 11.30
N GLY A 111 -3.89 -22.88 11.89
CA GLY A 111 -5.33 -22.70 12.07
C GLY A 111 -6.10 -22.69 10.75
N ALA A 112 -7.41 -22.85 10.83
CA ALA A 112 -8.30 -22.87 9.67
C ALA A 112 -8.25 -21.52 8.94
N GLU A 113 -8.34 -20.41 9.68
CA GLU A 113 -8.30 -19.03 9.18
C GLU A 113 -6.99 -18.74 8.43
N THR A 114 -5.84 -19.13 9.02
CA THR A 114 -4.53 -18.94 8.37
C THR A 114 -4.44 -19.70 7.04
N LYS A 115 -5.00 -20.90 6.95
CA LYS A 115 -5.03 -21.68 5.72
C LYS A 115 -5.95 -21.05 4.67
N GLU A 116 -7.09 -20.55 5.09
CA GLU A 116 -8.06 -19.87 4.24
C GLU A 116 -7.45 -18.60 3.64
N ILE A 117 -6.82 -17.74 4.47
CA ILE A 117 -6.12 -16.53 4.02
C ILE A 117 -5.07 -16.88 2.97
N LEU A 118 -4.23 -17.89 3.22
CA LEU A 118 -3.20 -18.32 2.28
C LEU A 118 -3.77 -18.87 0.97
N SER A 119 -4.88 -19.61 1.05
CA SER A 119 -5.55 -20.12 -0.15
C SER A 119 -6.11 -18.97 -0.99
N ARG A 120 -6.82 -18.07 -0.33
CA ARG A 120 -7.44 -16.92 -1.00
C ARG A 120 -6.41 -15.96 -1.59
N LEU A 121 -5.31 -15.71 -0.86
CA LEU A 121 -4.19 -14.93 -1.35
C LEU A 121 -3.65 -15.48 -2.68
N LYS A 122 -3.39 -16.80 -2.74
CA LYS A 122 -2.90 -17.46 -3.95
C LYS A 122 -3.89 -17.42 -5.12
N GLU A 123 -5.17 -17.51 -4.84
CA GLU A 123 -6.21 -17.39 -5.87
C GLU A 123 -6.24 -15.99 -6.46
N LEU A 124 -6.26 -14.95 -5.62
CA LEU A 124 -6.28 -13.57 -6.03
C LEU A 124 -5.02 -13.18 -6.82
N GLU A 125 -3.83 -13.62 -6.37
CA GLU A 125 -2.60 -13.37 -7.11
C GLU A 125 -2.58 -14.05 -8.50
N LYS A 126 -3.20 -15.21 -8.65
CA LYS A 126 -3.39 -15.84 -9.97
C LYS A 126 -4.34 -15.03 -10.88
N GLU A 127 -5.27 -14.31 -10.29
CA GLU A 127 -6.17 -13.39 -10.99
C GLU A 127 -5.49 -12.03 -11.32
N GLY A 128 -4.25 -11.81 -10.87
CA GLY A 128 -3.46 -10.61 -11.14
C GLY A 128 -3.46 -9.57 -10.02
N TYR A 129 -4.01 -9.88 -8.85
CA TYR A 129 -3.92 -8.98 -7.68
C TYR A 129 -2.52 -9.03 -7.08
N GLU A 130 -2.03 -7.87 -6.64
CA GLU A 130 -0.76 -7.74 -5.92
C GLU A 130 -1.02 -7.20 -4.52
N PHE A 131 -0.51 -7.90 -3.50
CA PHE A 131 -0.64 -7.52 -2.09
C PHE A 131 0.63 -6.87 -1.53
N GLU A 132 1.68 -6.75 -2.34
CA GLU A 132 2.87 -6.00 -1.96
C GLU A 132 2.49 -4.53 -1.78
N ALA A 133 2.68 -4.00 -0.58
CA ALA A 133 2.29 -2.64 -0.21
C ALA A 133 0.77 -2.34 -0.18
N ALA A 134 -0.09 -3.33 -0.36
CA ALA A 134 -1.54 -3.20 -0.28
C ALA A 134 -2.07 -3.62 1.10
N GLU A 135 -1.62 -2.95 2.17
CA GLU A 135 -1.91 -3.33 3.56
C GLU A 135 -3.41 -3.33 3.88
N GLY A 136 -4.16 -2.32 3.42
CA GLY A 136 -5.60 -2.27 3.62
C GLY A 136 -6.34 -3.42 2.93
N SER A 137 -5.92 -3.81 1.72
CA SER A 137 -6.49 -4.95 1.01
C SER A 137 -6.18 -6.26 1.73
N PHE A 138 -4.99 -6.39 2.29
CA PHE A 138 -4.61 -7.56 3.08
C PHE A 138 -5.37 -7.62 4.42
N GLU A 139 -5.57 -6.50 5.09
CA GLU A 139 -6.41 -6.42 6.30
C GLU A 139 -7.85 -6.84 6.02
N LEU A 140 -8.44 -6.38 4.90
CA LEU A 140 -9.77 -6.82 4.50
C LEU A 140 -9.84 -8.33 4.25
N LEU A 141 -8.81 -8.92 3.70
CA LEU A 141 -8.70 -10.37 3.50
C LEU A 141 -8.69 -11.11 4.85
N ILE A 142 -7.94 -10.62 5.83
CA ILE A 142 -7.92 -11.18 7.19
C ILE A 142 -9.30 -11.05 7.82
N ARG A 143 -9.91 -9.86 7.81
CA ARG A 143 -11.23 -9.60 8.40
C ARG A 143 -12.32 -10.51 7.83
N LYS A 144 -12.26 -10.80 6.54
CA LYS A 144 -13.17 -11.75 5.88
C LYS A 144 -12.98 -13.19 6.36
N ALA A 145 -11.73 -13.60 6.57
CA ALA A 145 -11.42 -14.96 7.02
C ALA A 145 -11.75 -15.20 8.50
N VAL A 146 -11.65 -14.18 9.36
CA VAL A 146 -12.01 -14.27 10.79
C VAL A 146 -13.47 -13.89 11.05
N ASP A 147 -14.31 -13.81 10.01
CA ASP A 147 -15.74 -13.51 10.07
C ASP A 147 -16.09 -12.18 10.80
N SER A 148 -15.13 -11.25 10.81
CA SER A 148 -15.29 -9.92 11.40
C SER A 148 -15.62 -8.83 10.38
N TYR A 149 -15.75 -9.21 9.10
CA TYR A 149 -16.03 -8.29 8.01
C TYR A 149 -17.55 -8.04 7.86
N LYS A 150 -17.95 -6.79 8.02
CA LYS A 150 -19.27 -6.31 7.65
C LYS A 150 -19.12 -5.41 6.41
N PRO A 151 -19.78 -5.73 5.27
CA PRO A 151 -19.84 -4.81 4.13
C PRO A 151 -20.41 -3.47 4.56
N LEU A 152 -19.76 -2.37 4.23
CA LEU A 152 -20.24 -1.02 4.51
C LEU A 152 -21.35 -0.60 3.53
N PHE A 153 -21.33 -1.16 2.34
CA PHE A 153 -22.35 -0.92 1.32
C PHE A 153 -22.40 -2.08 0.34
N VAL A 154 -23.46 -2.17 -0.42
CA VAL A 154 -23.61 -3.09 -1.55
C VAL A 154 -23.64 -2.25 -2.83
N LEU A 155 -22.64 -2.44 -3.70
CA LEU A 155 -22.60 -1.80 -5.01
C LEU A 155 -23.49 -2.59 -5.99
N HIS A 156 -24.50 -1.94 -6.55
CA HIS A 156 -25.40 -2.56 -7.54
C HIS A 156 -24.96 -2.29 -8.97
N GLU A 157 -24.64 -1.03 -9.28
CA GLU A 157 -24.32 -0.61 -10.64
C GLU A 157 -23.44 0.65 -10.60
N TYR A 158 -22.54 0.76 -11.54
CA TYR A 158 -21.86 2.01 -11.86
C TYR A 158 -21.75 2.18 -13.38
N HIS A 159 -21.74 3.43 -13.82
CA HIS A 159 -21.53 3.79 -15.22
C HIS A 159 -20.64 5.01 -15.29
N CYS A 160 -19.75 5.03 -16.28
CA CYS A 160 -18.90 6.18 -16.55
C CYS A 160 -18.93 6.50 -18.05
N SER A 161 -19.07 7.76 -18.37
CA SER A 161 -19.18 8.26 -19.74
C SER A 161 -18.26 9.46 -19.94
N THR A 162 -17.36 9.37 -20.90
CA THR A 162 -16.49 10.49 -21.28
C THR A 162 -17.03 11.15 -22.53
N ARG A 163 -17.14 12.48 -22.51
CA ARG A 163 -17.60 13.30 -23.64
C ARG A 163 -16.50 14.29 -24.01
N ARG A 164 -16.20 14.36 -25.31
CA ARG A 164 -15.29 15.36 -25.86
C ARG A 164 -16.06 16.40 -26.63
N HIS A 165 -15.87 17.67 -26.29
CA HIS A 165 -16.46 18.78 -26.99
C HIS A 165 -15.56 19.17 -28.19
N PRO A 166 -16.05 19.05 -29.44
CA PRO A 166 -15.21 19.26 -30.64
C PRO A 166 -14.66 20.68 -30.73
N ASP A 167 -15.44 21.66 -30.29
CA ASP A 167 -15.10 23.09 -30.45
C ASP A 167 -14.13 23.62 -29.38
N THR A 168 -14.17 23.03 -28.18
CA THR A 168 -13.34 23.50 -27.04
C THR A 168 -12.21 22.56 -26.70
N HIS A 169 -12.16 21.37 -27.30
CA HIS A 169 -11.26 20.26 -26.96
C HIS A 169 -11.30 19.86 -25.48
N PHE A 170 -12.36 20.29 -24.79
CA PHE A 170 -12.55 19.95 -23.39
C PHE A 170 -13.15 18.56 -23.28
N GLU A 171 -12.61 17.75 -22.38
CA GLU A 171 -13.16 16.42 -22.04
C GLU A 171 -13.80 16.52 -20.66
N THR A 172 -15.05 16.07 -20.57
CA THR A 172 -15.76 15.89 -19.29
C THR A 172 -16.07 14.42 -19.10
N CYS A 173 -15.92 13.94 -17.89
CA CYS A 173 -16.30 12.61 -17.51
C CYS A 173 -17.44 12.67 -16.49
N GLU A 174 -18.55 11.99 -16.75
CA GLU A 174 -19.66 11.84 -15.84
C GLU A 174 -19.73 10.41 -15.35
N ALA A 175 -19.89 10.23 -14.05
CA ALA A 175 -20.10 8.92 -13.45
C ALA A 175 -21.39 8.86 -12.65
N THR A 176 -22.06 7.71 -12.75
CA THR A 176 -23.23 7.37 -11.95
C THR A 176 -22.91 6.16 -11.08
N VAL A 177 -23.38 6.16 -9.84
CA VAL A 177 -23.24 5.06 -8.89
C VAL A 177 -24.59 4.75 -8.26
N LYS A 178 -24.95 3.47 -8.25
CA LYS A 178 -26.10 2.94 -7.50
C LYS A 178 -25.58 1.97 -6.45
N LEU A 179 -25.87 2.24 -5.21
CA LEU A 179 -25.49 1.40 -4.09
C LEU A 179 -26.57 1.40 -3.01
N GLU A 180 -26.38 0.56 -2.02
CA GLU A 180 -27.28 0.44 -0.87
C GLU A 180 -26.43 0.41 0.40
N VAL A 181 -26.82 1.17 1.42
CA VAL A 181 -26.22 1.20 2.75
C VAL A 181 -27.28 0.83 3.76
N ASP A 182 -27.08 -0.25 4.50
CA ASP A 182 -28.03 -0.76 5.52
C ASP A 182 -29.49 -0.86 5.05
N GLY A 183 -29.70 -1.20 3.76
CA GLY A 183 -31.04 -1.32 3.14
C GLY A 183 -31.57 -0.02 2.51
N GLU A 184 -30.87 1.10 2.65
CA GLU A 184 -31.23 2.37 2.04
C GLU A 184 -30.54 2.56 0.69
N PRO A 185 -31.27 2.69 -0.42
CA PRO A 185 -30.67 2.88 -1.74
C PRO A 185 -30.16 4.31 -1.92
N ALA A 186 -28.96 4.43 -2.51
CA ALA A 186 -28.39 5.69 -2.94
C ALA A 186 -28.09 5.65 -4.44
N TYR A 187 -28.46 6.70 -5.14
CA TYR A 187 -28.20 6.88 -6.56
C TYR A 187 -27.63 8.28 -6.78
N THR A 188 -26.40 8.37 -7.21
CA THR A 188 -25.66 9.62 -7.34
C THR A 188 -24.99 9.76 -8.68
N VAL A 189 -24.78 11.01 -9.06
CA VAL A 189 -24.10 11.40 -10.30
C VAL A 189 -23.07 12.48 -9.94
N GLU A 190 -21.89 12.41 -10.55
CA GLU A 190 -20.85 13.42 -10.41
C GLU A 190 -20.05 13.56 -11.71
N GLU A 191 -19.55 14.77 -11.98
CA GLU A 191 -18.61 15.06 -13.05
C GLU A 191 -17.20 15.15 -12.48
N GLY A 192 -16.21 14.78 -13.30
CA GLY A 192 -14.81 14.85 -12.93
C GLY A 192 -13.90 15.06 -14.13
N GLU A 193 -12.62 15.35 -13.85
CA GLU A 193 -11.59 15.53 -14.86
C GLU A 193 -11.25 14.24 -15.62
N GLY A 194 -11.64 13.10 -15.06
CA GLY A 194 -11.47 11.78 -15.68
C GLY A 194 -12.33 10.71 -15.01
N PRO A 195 -12.34 9.47 -15.56
CA PRO A 195 -13.23 8.41 -15.10
C PRO A 195 -13.11 8.09 -13.61
N VAL A 196 -11.88 8.01 -13.10
CA VAL A 196 -11.63 7.69 -11.68
C VAL A 196 -12.08 8.82 -10.77
N ASN A 197 -11.78 10.07 -11.13
CA ASN A 197 -12.20 11.24 -10.36
C ASN A 197 -13.73 11.36 -10.32
N ALA A 198 -14.41 11.19 -11.45
CA ALA A 198 -15.87 11.19 -11.51
C ALA A 198 -16.50 10.06 -10.67
N LEU A 199 -15.94 8.84 -10.76
CA LEU A 199 -16.43 7.69 -9.98
C LEU A 199 -16.19 7.88 -8.48
N ASP A 200 -15.03 8.38 -8.08
CA ASP A 200 -14.73 8.68 -6.67
C ASP A 200 -15.70 9.75 -6.13
N GLY A 201 -15.92 10.82 -6.88
CA GLY A 201 -16.89 11.86 -6.51
C GLY A 201 -18.32 11.32 -6.36
N ALA A 202 -18.80 10.52 -7.32
CA ALA A 202 -20.12 9.92 -7.24
C ALA A 202 -20.26 8.94 -6.05
N LEU A 203 -19.22 8.13 -5.78
CA LEU A 203 -19.19 7.21 -4.65
C LEU A 203 -19.18 7.96 -3.31
N ARG A 204 -18.34 8.98 -3.15
CA ARG A 204 -18.31 9.82 -1.94
C ARG A 204 -19.65 10.45 -1.66
N LYS A 205 -20.25 11.07 -2.67
CA LYS A 205 -21.57 11.69 -2.57
C LYS A 205 -22.67 10.71 -2.13
N ALA A 206 -22.57 9.42 -2.53
CA ALA A 206 -23.48 8.38 -2.10
C ALA A 206 -23.24 7.93 -0.66
N LEU A 207 -22.00 7.90 -0.20
CA LEU A 207 -21.61 7.37 1.11
C LEU A 207 -21.55 8.41 2.22
N GLU A 208 -21.28 9.67 1.91
CA GLU A 208 -21.10 10.76 2.89
C GLU A 208 -22.29 10.94 3.86
N PRO A 209 -23.59 10.78 3.44
CA PRO A 209 -24.71 10.83 4.36
C PRO A 209 -24.71 9.75 5.44
N PHE A 210 -24.07 8.61 5.19
CA PHE A 210 -23.98 7.47 6.09
C PHE A 210 -22.65 7.42 6.84
N TYR A 211 -21.58 7.87 6.19
CA TYR A 211 -20.20 7.84 6.67
C TYR A 211 -19.51 9.20 6.47
N PRO A 212 -19.82 10.21 7.30
CA PRO A 212 -19.28 11.57 7.14
C PRO A 212 -17.76 11.63 7.13
N GLU A 213 -17.10 10.67 7.77
CA GLU A 213 -15.63 10.59 7.85
C GLU A 213 -14.97 10.40 6.48
N ILE A 214 -15.73 9.95 5.46
CA ILE A 214 -15.19 9.78 4.10
C ILE A 214 -14.72 11.11 3.50
N SER A 215 -15.25 12.23 3.96
CA SER A 215 -14.82 13.56 3.54
C SER A 215 -13.36 13.88 3.91
N SER A 216 -12.81 13.22 4.93
CA SER A 216 -11.42 13.37 5.36
C SER A 216 -10.44 12.44 4.64
N VAL A 217 -10.95 11.50 3.83
CA VAL A 217 -10.12 10.56 3.08
C VAL A 217 -9.65 11.22 1.78
N GLU A 218 -8.35 11.31 1.57
CA GLU A 218 -7.74 11.90 0.39
C GLU A 218 -7.00 10.85 -0.43
N LEU A 219 -7.07 10.97 -1.76
CA LEU A 219 -6.28 10.15 -2.67
C LEU A 219 -4.85 10.68 -2.70
N CYS A 220 -3.89 9.90 -2.16
CA CYS A 220 -2.49 10.29 -2.09
C CYS A 220 -1.68 9.87 -3.33
N ASP A 221 -2.01 8.74 -3.94
CA ASP A 221 -1.33 8.23 -5.13
C ASP A 221 -2.28 7.37 -5.96
N PHE A 222 -2.15 7.45 -7.29
CA PHE A 222 -2.89 6.64 -8.24
C PHE A 222 -2.02 6.37 -9.48
N LYS A 223 -1.83 5.09 -9.79
CA LYS A 223 -1.07 4.64 -10.96
C LYS A 223 -1.86 3.59 -11.74
N VAL A 224 -1.84 3.72 -13.05
CA VAL A 224 -2.41 2.77 -14.02
C VAL A 224 -1.30 2.20 -14.88
#